data_4a54f60eb07c582eec2903790345aecb
#
_entry.id   4a54f60eb07c582eec2903790345aecb
#
_cell.length_a   1.000
_cell.length_b   1.000
_cell.length_c   1.000
_cell.angle_alpha   90.00
_cell.angle_beta   90.00
_cell.angle_gamma   90.00
#
_symmetry.space_group_name_H-M   'P 1'
#
loop_
_entity.id
_entity.type
_entity.pdbx_description
1 polymer ?
#
loop_
_entity_poly.entity_id
_entity_poly.type
_entity_poly.pdbx_seq_one_letter_code
_entity_poly.pdbx_strand_id
1 'polypeptide(L)'
;PEEKRESGIWNGIFKMVEGGSYYDYYIKEWAGVDPEDGKAMWYKDVTDKNGNTTKETTKTYSEATDYKAGCALPDLYGGISTSLNAYGFDFSIALTYQLGGQGYDYTYATLMNSAQGAGTNYHNDILNAWTPENKYTDVPKLNAKESNNNSTSTRFLTSTSYLSLQNISVGYTLPKNWIAKLGCESLRVYFVADNVALLSARKGYDPRTNWNGESNYNYSALRSISGGITMKF
;
A
#
# COMPACT_ATOMS: atom_id res chain seq x y z
N PRO A 1 -3.82 -33.99 11.98
CA PRO A 1 -3.27 -33.64 10.72
C PRO A 1 -4.27 -33.41 9.61
N GLU A 2 -5.26 -34.29 9.32
CA GLU A 2 -6.29 -34.01 8.32
C GLU A 2 -7.23 -32.86 8.76
N GLU A 3 -7.67 -32.86 9.99
CA GLU A 3 -8.45 -31.81 10.63
C GLU A 3 -7.78 -30.40 10.52
N LYS A 4 -6.44 -30.35 10.57
CA LYS A 4 -5.68 -29.10 10.36
C LYS A 4 -5.59 -28.65 8.89
N ARG A 5 -5.75 -29.56 7.94
CA ARG A 5 -5.79 -29.24 6.52
C ARG A 5 -7.13 -28.53 6.15
N GLU A 6 -8.23 -29.03 6.67
CA GLU A 6 -9.56 -28.43 6.43
C GLU A 6 -9.78 -27.13 7.23
N SER A 7 -9.34 -27.09 8.51
CA SER A 7 -9.50 -25.90 9.35
C SER A 7 -8.52 -24.77 9.02
N GLY A 8 -7.40 -25.08 8.36
CA GLY A 8 -6.30 -24.15 8.05
C GLY A 8 -5.45 -23.79 9.28
N ILE A 9 -4.32 -23.13 9.02
CA ILE A 9 -3.37 -22.68 10.05
C ILE A 9 -3.30 -21.16 10.03
N TRP A 10 -3.59 -20.53 11.16
CA TRP A 10 -3.52 -19.09 11.33
C TRP A 10 -2.08 -18.61 11.53
N ASN A 11 -1.75 -17.48 10.90
CA ASN A 11 -0.53 -16.71 11.11
C ASN A 11 -0.85 -15.20 11.07
N GLY A 12 -1.14 -14.63 12.22
CA GLY A 12 -1.59 -13.23 12.30
C GLY A 12 -2.92 -13.02 11.59
N ILE A 13 -2.92 -12.18 10.56
CA ILE A 13 -4.09 -11.87 9.71
C ILE A 13 -4.20 -12.77 8.48
N PHE A 14 -3.29 -13.72 8.34
CA PHE A 14 -3.26 -14.69 7.26
C PHE A 14 -3.77 -16.06 7.74
N LYS A 15 -4.35 -16.83 6.84
CA LYS A 15 -4.74 -18.20 7.10
C LYS A 15 -4.31 -19.09 5.95
N MET A 16 -3.48 -20.07 6.24
CA MET A 16 -3.07 -21.10 5.30
C MET A 16 -4.15 -22.17 5.20
N VAL A 17 -4.72 -22.32 4.02
CA VAL A 17 -5.71 -23.37 3.69
C VAL A 17 -5.15 -24.19 2.55
N GLU A 18 -5.48 -25.48 2.46
CA GLU A 18 -5.05 -26.34 1.36
C GLU A 18 -5.48 -25.77 0.01
N GLY A 19 -4.55 -25.65 -0.94
CA GLY A 19 -4.80 -25.01 -2.25
C GLY A 19 -4.80 -23.49 -2.25
N GLY A 20 -4.69 -22.83 -1.09
CA GLY A 20 -4.59 -21.38 -0.95
C GLY A 20 -3.14 -20.88 -0.88
N SER A 21 -3.00 -19.55 -0.86
CA SER A 21 -1.72 -18.89 -0.61
C SER A 21 -1.42 -18.79 0.88
N TYR A 22 -0.13 -18.86 1.24
CA TYR A 22 0.34 -18.51 2.59
C TYR A 22 -0.05 -17.07 2.99
N TYR A 23 -0.18 -16.19 2.02
CA TYR A 23 -0.46 -14.77 2.20
C TYR A 23 -1.93 -14.39 1.88
N ASP A 24 -2.85 -15.37 1.97
CA ASP A 24 -4.29 -15.08 1.89
C ASP A 24 -4.76 -14.45 3.20
N TYR A 25 -5.33 -13.24 3.11
CA TYR A 25 -5.94 -12.56 4.25
C TYR A 25 -7.24 -13.25 4.65
N TYR A 26 -7.36 -13.51 5.95
CA TYR A 26 -8.61 -13.93 6.57
C TYR A 26 -8.91 -12.99 7.72
N ILE A 27 -9.77 -12.04 7.47
CA ILE A 27 -10.09 -10.96 8.40
C ILE A 27 -11.58 -10.60 8.28
N LYS A 28 -12.06 -9.86 9.26
CA LYS A 28 -13.44 -9.39 9.29
C LYS A 28 -13.71 -8.41 8.15
N GLU A 29 -14.84 -8.64 7.46
CA GLU A 29 -15.22 -7.77 6.36
C GLU A 29 -15.96 -6.54 6.88
N TRP A 30 -15.48 -5.37 6.51
CA TRP A 30 -16.06 -4.08 6.85
C TRP A 30 -17.35 -3.84 6.09
N ALA A 31 -18.43 -3.49 6.80
CA ALA A 31 -19.74 -3.19 6.22
C ALA A 31 -20.07 -1.68 6.20
N GLY A 32 -19.14 -0.85 6.68
CA GLY A 32 -19.34 0.59 6.70
C GLY A 32 -19.69 1.15 8.07
N VAL A 33 -20.25 2.35 8.07
CA VAL A 33 -20.72 3.07 9.25
C VAL A 33 -22.22 3.16 9.20
N ASP A 34 -22.89 2.85 10.32
CA ASP A 34 -24.32 3.01 10.42
C ASP A 34 -24.69 4.51 10.37
N PRO A 35 -25.49 4.98 9.39
CA PRO A 35 -25.85 6.37 9.25
C PRO A 35 -26.72 6.92 10.39
N GLU A 36 -27.36 6.04 11.18
CA GLU A 36 -28.25 6.48 12.26
C GLU A 36 -27.51 6.81 13.54
N ASP A 37 -26.47 6.04 13.91
CA ASP A 37 -25.77 6.22 15.18
C ASP A 37 -24.24 6.38 15.06
N GLY A 38 -23.68 6.24 13.83
CA GLY A 38 -22.27 6.42 13.55
C GLY A 38 -21.37 5.26 13.99
N LYS A 39 -21.93 4.11 14.34
CA LYS A 39 -21.14 2.95 14.76
C LYS A 39 -20.58 2.19 13.58
N ALA A 40 -19.42 1.61 13.77
CA ALA A 40 -18.80 0.68 12.84
C ALA A 40 -19.64 -0.60 12.70
N MET A 41 -19.70 -1.14 11.48
CA MET A 41 -20.39 -2.39 11.18
C MET A 41 -19.46 -3.35 10.42
N TRP A 42 -19.67 -4.63 10.68
CA TRP A 42 -18.99 -5.74 10.01
C TRP A 42 -20.00 -6.78 9.54
N TYR A 43 -19.58 -7.64 8.62
CA TYR A 43 -20.41 -8.76 8.20
C TYR A 43 -20.22 -9.96 9.11
N LYS A 44 -21.33 -10.70 9.33
CA LYS A 44 -21.36 -12.00 10.02
C LYS A 44 -22.20 -13.00 9.25
N ASP A 45 -21.88 -14.26 9.39
CA ASP A 45 -22.71 -15.35 8.89
C ASP A 45 -23.72 -15.77 9.97
N VAL A 46 -24.98 -15.87 9.57
CA VAL A 46 -26.07 -16.36 10.40
C VAL A 46 -26.68 -17.59 9.74
N THR A 47 -26.63 -18.74 10.43
CA THR A 47 -27.20 -19.99 9.92
C THR A 47 -28.56 -20.21 10.56
N ASP A 48 -29.59 -20.38 9.74
CA ASP A 48 -30.95 -20.68 10.18
C ASP A 48 -31.08 -22.15 10.64
N LYS A 49 -32.27 -22.50 11.16
CA LYS A 49 -32.59 -23.88 11.63
C LYS A 49 -32.59 -24.90 10.48
N ASN A 50 -32.67 -24.48 9.25
CA ASN A 50 -32.68 -25.33 8.05
C ASN A 50 -31.28 -25.50 7.46
N GLY A 51 -30.23 -24.88 8.06
CA GLY A 51 -28.86 -24.94 7.58
C GLY A 51 -28.51 -23.91 6.50
N ASN A 52 -29.41 -22.96 6.19
CA ASN A 52 -29.13 -21.90 5.24
C ASN A 52 -28.32 -20.79 5.93
N THR A 53 -27.19 -20.42 5.36
CA THR A 53 -26.35 -19.35 5.87
C THR A 53 -26.62 -18.07 5.10
N THR A 54 -26.91 -16.99 5.82
CA THR A 54 -27.10 -15.63 5.28
C THR A 54 -26.03 -14.70 5.85
N LYS A 55 -25.61 -13.73 5.04
CA LYS A 55 -24.64 -12.71 5.44
C LYS A 55 -25.39 -11.47 5.94
N GLU A 56 -25.20 -11.15 7.21
CA GLU A 56 -25.85 -10.01 7.88
C GLU A 56 -24.81 -9.05 8.42
N THR A 57 -25.24 -7.85 8.80
CA THR A 57 -24.35 -6.86 9.46
C THR A 57 -24.47 -6.95 10.98
N THR A 58 -23.38 -6.70 11.68
CA THR A 58 -23.32 -6.57 13.14
C THR A 58 -22.49 -5.35 13.55
N LYS A 59 -22.85 -4.75 14.68
CA LYS A 59 -22.08 -3.71 15.34
C LYS A 59 -21.12 -4.26 16.40
N THR A 60 -21.14 -5.56 16.63
CA THR A 60 -20.32 -6.25 17.62
C THR A 60 -19.17 -6.96 16.90
N TYR A 61 -17.94 -6.42 17.00
CA TYR A 61 -16.77 -6.96 16.31
C TYR A 61 -16.52 -8.47 16.59
N SER A 62 -16.73 -8.93 17.84
CA SER A 62 -16.53 -10.34 18.20
C SER A 62 -17.51 -11.32 17.56
N GLU A 63 -18.66 -10.84 17.09
CA GLU A 63 -19.64 -11.67 16.37
C GLU A 63 -19.37 -11.75 14.87
N ALA A 64 -18.51 -10.85 14.34
CA ALA A 64 -18.23 -10.82 12.92
C ALA A 64 -17.45 -12.06 12.48
N THR A 65 -17.74 -12.53 11.26
CA THR A 65 -17.07 -13.68 10.65
C THR A 65 -15.79 -13.26 9.92
N ASP A 66 -14.74 -14.08 10.00
CA ASP A 66 -13.53 -13.89 9.23
C ASP A 66 -13.72 -14.47 7.83
N TYR A 67 -13.55 -13.62 6.80
CA TYR A 67 -13.65 -14.01 5.40
C TYR A 67 -12.29 -13.96 4.71
N LYS A 68 -12.13 -14.74 3.66
CA LYS A 68 -11.01 -14.57 2.73
C LYS A 68 -11.15 -13.22 2.03
N ALA A 69 -10.25 -12.29 2.33
CA ALA A 69 -10.32 -10.89 1.92
C ALA A 69 -9.31 -10.51 0.82
N GLY A 70 -8.70 -11.49 0.18
CA GLY A 70 -7.71 -11.30 -0.87
C GLY A 70 -6.36 -11.89 -0.51
N CYS A 71 -5.32 -11.55 -1.28
CA CYS A 71 -3.96 -12.05 -1.13
C CYS A 71 -2.96 -10.90 -1.14
N ALA A 72 -1.87 -11.01 -0.37
CA ALA A 72 -0.81 -10.02 -0.39
C ALA A 72 0.08 -10.12 -1.64
N LEU A 73 0.15 -11.28 -2.27
CA LEU A 73 1.00 -11.48 -3.45
C LEU A 73 0.37 -10.80 -4.67
N PRO A 74 1.20 -10.14 -5.50
CA PRO A 74 0.73 -9.56 -6.75
C PRO A 74 0.47 -10.64 -7.81
N ASP A 75 -0.43 -10.32 -8.74
CA ASP A 75 -0.71 -11.17 -9.91
C ASP A 75 0.39 -11.06 -10.96
N LEU A 76 0.98 -9.87 -11.10
CA LEU A 76 2.02 -9.56 -12.07
C LEU A 76 2.93 -8.45 -11.56
N TYR A 77 4.23 -8.58 -11.78
CA TYR A 77 5.20 -7.51 -11.56
C TYR A 77 6.31 -7.55 -12.61
N GLY A 78 6.97 -6.41 -12.79
CA GLY A 78 8.06 -6.34 -13.77
C GLY A 78 8.69 -4.95 -13.87
N GLY A 79 9.59 -4.82 -14.86
CA GLY A 79 10.25 -3.56 -15.16
C GLY A 79 10.37 -3.34 -16.67
N ILE A 80 10.38 -2.08 -17.06
CA ILE A 80 10.61 -1.62 -18.43
C ILE A 80 11.72 -0.59 -18.37
N SER A 81 12.77 -0.79 -19.16
CA SER A 81 13.84 0.19 -19.30
C SER A 81 14.14 0.44 -20.77
N THR A 82 14.51 1.67 -21.06
CA THR A 82 14.98 2.05 -22.38
C THR A 82 16.12 3.05 -22.28
N SER A 83 16.98 3.07 -23.30
CA SER A 83 18.06 4.04 -23.43
C SER A 83 18.17 4.51 -24.87
N LEU A 84 18.53 5.79 -25.04
CA LEU A 84 18.72 6.44 -26.32
C LEU A 84 20.05 7.18 -26.29
N ASN A 85 20.86 6.96 -27.32
CA ASN A 85 22.10 7.71 -27.53
C ASN A 85 22.04 8.38 -28.91
N ALA A 86 22.10 9.71 -28.94
CA ALA A 86 22.06 10.49 -30.18
C ALA A 86 22.77 11.85 -30.02
N TYR A 87 23.57 12.21 -30.99
CA TYR A 87 24.21 13.54 -31.08
C TYR A 87 24.98 13.97 -29.82
N GLY A 88 25.61 13.03 -29.12
CA GLY A 88 26.32 13.31 -27.86
C GLY A 88 25.42 13.26 -26.61
N PHE A 89 24.10 13.22 -26.77
CA PHE A 89 23.18 12.96 -25.65
C PHE A 89 23.04 11.48 -25.39
N ASP A 90 23.00 11.13 -24.12
CA ASP A 90 22.54 9.85 -23.62
C ASP A 90 21.35 10.06 -22.67
N PHE A 91 20.32 9.32 -22.88
CA PHE A 91 19.11 9.32 -22.07
C PHE A 91 18.76 7.89 -21.67
N SER A 92 18.39 7.69 -20.41
CA SER A 92 17.81 6.43 -19.98
C SER A 92 16.66 6.66 -19.02
N ILE A 93 15.70 5.74 -19.05
CA ILE A 93 14.55 5.71 -18.15
C ILE A 93 14.30 4.27 -17.73
N ALA A 94 13.96 4.09 -16.46
CA ALA A 94 13.56 2.81 -15.91
C ALA A 94 12.26 2.95 -15.12
N LEU A 95 11.30 2.08 -15.42
CA LEU A 95 10.01 1.95 -14.77
C LEU A 95 9.92 0.58 -14.12
N THR A 96 9.28 0.52 -12.96
CA THR A 96 8.85 -0.74 -12.35
C THR A 96 7.36 -0.69 -12.06
N TYR A 97 6.71 -1.84 -12.13
CA TYR A 97 5.28 -1.93 -11.90
C TYR A 97 4.92 -3.21 -11.17
N GLN A 98 3.79 -3.16 -10.49
CA GLN A 98 3.12 -4.28 -9.86
C GLN A 98 1.62 -4.14 -10.07
N LEU A 99 0.95 -5.23 -10.40
CA LEU A 99 -0.50 -5.30 -10.56
C LEU A 99 -1.04 -6.40 -9.65
N GLY A 100 -2.19 -6.13 -9.06
CA GLY A 100 -2.79 -7.02 -8.06
C GLY A 100 -2.11 -6.94 -6.70
N GLY A 101 -2.52 -7.83 -5.81
CA GLY A 101 -2.13 -7.86 -4.42
C GLY A 101 -2.79 -6.79 -3.56
N GLN A 102 -2.82 -7.07 -2.27
CA GLN A 102 -3.31 -6.15 -1.25
C GLN A 102 -2.29 -6.02 -0.12
N GLY A 103 -2.36 -4.93 0.61
CA GLY A 103 -1.54 -4.69 1.79
C GLY A 103 -2.39 -4.14 2.93
N TYR A 104 -2.14 -4.63 4.13
CA TYR A 104 -2.76 -4.14 5.34
C TYR A 104 -1.95 -2.95 5.89
N ASP A 105 -2.57 -1.78 5.93
CA ASP A 105 -1.93 -0.53 6.34
C ASP A 105 -2.13 -0.29 7.85
N TYR A 106 -1.26 -0.90 8.67
CA TYR A 106 -1.27 -0.72 10.12
C TYR A 106 -1.01 0.72 10.56
N THR A 107 -0.20 1.45 9.80
CA THR A 107 0.08 2.86 10.09
C THR A 107 -1.18 3.70 9.97
N TYR A 108 -1.92 3.52 8.88
CA TYR A 108 -3.19 4.20 8.68
C TYR A 108 -4.23 3.75 9.71
N ALA A 109 -4.34 2.44 9.98
CA ALA A 109 -5.22 1.91 11.01
C ALA A 109 -4.95 2.56 12.38
N THR A 110 -3.68 2.68 12.76
CA THR A 110 -3.28 3.32 14.01
C THR A 110 -3.65 4.80 14.03
N LEU A 111 -3.35 5.53 12.95
CA LEU A 111 -3.64 6.97 12.85
C LEU A 111 -5.13 7.30 12.75
N MET A 112 -5.98 6.33 12.44
CA MET A 112 -7.44 6.45 12.41
C MET A 112 -8.11 6.02 13.72
N ASN A 113 -7.32 5.66 14.75
CA ASN A 113 -7.85 5.17 16.03
C ASN A 113 -8.25 6.32 16.96
N SER A 114 -9.55 6.59 17.07
CA SER A 114 -10.08 7.61 17.99
C SER A 114 -9.94 7.29 19.49
N ALA A 115 -9.59 6.05 19.83
CA ALA A 115 -9.36 5.63 21.21
C ALA A 115 -7.90 5.78 21.66
N GLN A 116 -7.04 6.39 20.85
CA GLN A 116 -5.68 6.72 21.27
C GLN A 116 -5.68 7.80 22.35
N GLY A 117 -4.68 7.73 23.23
CA GLY A 117 -4.51 8.70 24.32
C GLY A 117 -4.20 10.13 23.83
N ALA A 118 -4.33 11.09 24.72
CA ALA A 118 -3.99 12.48 24.44
C ALA A 118 -2.52 12.63 24.00
N GLY A 119 -2.26 13.54 23.08
CA GLY A 119 -0.92 13.84 22.56
C GLY A 119 -0.48 12.97 21.36
N THR A 120 -1.36 12.13 20.83
CA THR A 120 -1.12 11.37 19.59
C THR A 120 -1.59 12.16 18.36
N ASN A 121 -0.92 11.92 17.23
CA ASN A 121 -1.35 12.48 15.94
C ASN A 121 -2.35 11.55 15.28
N TYR A 122 -3.25 12.14 14.50
CA TYR A 122 -4.26 11.44 13.72
C TYR A 122 -4.04 11.69 12.21
N HIS A 123 -4.54 10.78 11.38
CA HIS A 123 -4.63 11.03 9.94
C HIS A 123 -5.71 12.07 9.65
N ASN A 124 -5.52 12.91 8.63
CA ASN A 124 -6.49 13.95 8.27
C ASN A 124 -7.88 13.39 7.94
N ASP A 125 -7.98 12.17 7.43
CA ASP A 125 -9.25 11.52 7.12
C ASP A 125 -10.15 11.36 8.35
N ILE A 126 -9.60 11.42 9.57
CA ILE A 126 -10.39 11.34 10.80
C ILE A 126 -11.36 12.53 10.94
N LEU A 127 -11.07 13.64 10.26
CA LEU A 127 -11.94 14.82 10.21
C LEU A 127 -13.26 14.54 9.47
N ASN A 128 -13.31 13.48 8.65
CA ASN A 128 -14.51 13.02 7.96
C ASN A 128 -15.40 12.14 8.84
N ALA A 129 -15.13 12.07 10.15
CA ALA A 129 -15.89 11.24 11.07
C ALA A 129 -17.38 11.52 11.00
N TRP A 130 -18.16 10.49 11.28
CA TRP A 130 -19.61 10.60 11.34
C TRP A 130 -20.06 11.66 12.36
N THR A 131 -20.98 12.52 11.93
CA THR A 131 -21.74 13.46 12.76
C THR A 131 -23.19 13.46 12.27
N PRO A 132 -24.14 14.02 13.04
CA PRO A 132 -25.52 14.17 12.57
C PRO A 132 -25.66 14.93 11.23
N GLU A 133 -24.70 15.79 10.90
CA GLU A 133 -24.61 16.57 9.66
C GLU A 133 -23.85 15.82 8.55
N ASN A 134 -22.99 14.84 8.91
CA ASN A 134 -22.18 14.03 8.00
C ASN A 134 -22.44 12.55 8.21
N LYS A 135 -23.63 12.06 7.85
CA LYS A 135 -24.06 10.68 8.11
C LYS A 135 -23.47 9.65 7.14
N TYR A 136 -23.10 10.06 5.93
CA TYR A 136 -22.61 9.17 4.87
C TYR A 136 -21.09 9.26 4.75
N THR A 137 -20.40 8.54 5.62
CA THR A 137 -18.94 8.52 5.72
C THR A 137 -18.44 7.12 6.06
N ASP A 138 -17.19 6.82 5.71
CA ASP A 138 -16.49 5.58 6.08
C ASP A 138 -15.75 5.68 7.42
N VAL A 139 -15.83 6.83 8.09
CA VAL A 139 -15.15 7.06 9.37
C VAL A 139 -16.19 7.05 10.48
N PRO A 140 -16.14 6.06 11.39
CA PRO A 140 -17.08 6.00 12.51
C PRO A 140 -17.04 7.24 13.39
N LYS A 141 -18.11 7.43 14.15
CA LYS A 141 -18.20 8.47 15.19
C LYS A 141 -16.99 8.39 16.13
N LEU A 142 -16.36 9.52 16.38
CA LEU A 142 -15.23 9.59 17.31
C LEU A 142 -15.68 9.29 18.72
N ASN A 143 -15.09 8.24 19.30
CA ASN A 143 -15.37 7.82 20.66
C ASN A 143 -14.10 7.21 21.29
N ALA A 144 -13.53 7.91 22.26
CA ALA A 144 -12.32 7.46 22.96
C ALA A 144 -12.48 6.15 23.75
N LYS A 145 -13.72 5.70 23.97
CA LYS A 145 -14.02 4.44 24.65
C LYS A 145 -14.30 3.27 23.70
N GLU A 146 -14.38 3.55 22.39
CA GLU A 146 -14.72 2.56 21.35
C GLU A 146 -13.44 2.13 20.62
N SER A 147 -12.78 1.11 21.14
CA SER A 147 -11.53 0.59 20.56
C SER A 147 -11.74 -0.24 19.28
N ASN A 148 -12.95 -0.81 19.08
CA ASN A 148 -13.21 -1.75 17.99
C ASN A 148 -13.28 -1.10 16.61
N ASN A 149 -13.47 0.23 16.53
CA ASN A 149 -13.51 0.97 15.27
C ASN A 149 -12.25 0.77 14.40
N ASN A 150 -11.12 0.42 15.02
CA ASN A 150 -9.83 0.18 14.38
C ASN A 150 -9.35 -1.26 14.46
N SER A 151 -10.24 -2.17 14.87
CA SER A 151 -9.93 -3.60 14.87
C SER A 151 -9.69 -4.10 13.44
N THR A 152 -8.90 -5.17 13.34
CA THR A 152 -8.46 -5.76 12.07
C THR A 152 -9.63 -6.08 11.16
N SER A 153 -9.70 -5.41 10.02
CA SER A 153 -10.76 -5.60 9.04
C SER A 153 -10.35 -5.16 7.64
N THR A 154 -11.15 -5.46 6.65
CA THR A 154 -10.91 -5.05 5.26
C THR A 154 -10.90 -3.54 5.05
N ARG A 155 -11.36 -2.74 6.03
CA ARG A 155 -11.29 -1.28 6.02
C ARG A 155 -9.87 -0.75 5.78
N PHE A 156 -8.87 -1.47 6.27
CA PHE A 156 -7.47 -1.06 6.21
C PHE A 156 -6.65 -1.82 5.16
N LEU A 157 -7.31 -2.67 4.36
CA LEU A 157 -6.70 -3.23 3.16
C LEU A 157 -6.67 -2.19 2.05
N THR A 158 -5.55 -2.12 1.36
CA THR A 158 -5.37 -1.26 0.18
C THR A 158 -4.68 -2.02 -0.92
N SER A 159 -4.94 -1.66 -2.18
CA SER A 159 -4.23 -2.27 -3.31
C SER A 159 -2.73 -1.95 -3.25
N THR A 160 -1.90 -2.97 -3.50
CA THR A 160 -0.46 -2.83 -3.65
C THR A 160 -0.02 -2.62 -5.09
N SER A 161 -0.96 -2.45 -6.02
CA SER A 161 -0.65 -2.08 -7.40
C SER A 161 0.05 -0.73 -7.46
N TYR A 162 1.12 -0.66 -8.24
CA TYR A 162 1.85 0.59 -8.46
C TYR A 162 2.51 0.66 -9.83
N LEU A 163 2.81 1.90 -10.25
CA LEU A 163 3.76 2.23 -11.29
C LEU A 163 4.78 3.21 -10.73
N SER A 164 6.05 2.85 -10.80
CA SER A 164 7.16 3.65 -10.28
C SER A 164 8.08 4.07 -11.41
N LEU A 165 8.34 5.37 -11.52
CA LEU A 165 9.43 5.93 -12.31
C LEU A 165 10.69 5.85 -11.45
N GLN A 166 11.43 4.73 -11.64
CA GLN A 166 12.53 4.34 -10.77
C GLN A 166 13.78 5.19 -10.99
N ASN A 167 14.11 5.45 -12.26
CA ASN A 167 15.31 6.19 -12.61
C ASN A 167 15.11 6.96 -13.91
N ILE A 168 15.66 8.18 -13.96
CA ILE A 168 15.89 8.95 -15.19
C ILE A 168 17.35 9.38 -15.16
N SER A 169 18.06 9.17 -16.26
CA SER A 169 19.41 9.69 -16.48
C SER A 169 19.48 10.45 -17.79
N VAL A 170 20.09 11.61 -17.76
CA VAL A 170 20.39 12.41 -18.96
C VAL A 170 21.85 12.80 -18.91
N GLY A 171 22.60 12.51 -19.95
CA GLY A 171 23.99 12.92 -20.09
C GLY A 171 24.24 13.60 -21.42
N TYR A 172 25.28 14.43 -21.47
CA TYR A 172 25.78 15.02 -22.68
C TYR A 172 27.31 14.95 -22.74
N THR A 173 27.80 14.30 -23.77
CA THR A 173 29.25 14.25 -24.06
C THR A 173 29.61 15.39 -25.00
N LEU A 174 30.45 16.26 -24.53
CA LEU A 174 30.84 17.46 -25.27
C LEU A 174 31.63 17.10 -26.55
N PRO A 175 31.42 17.83 -27.66
CA PRO A 175 32.18 17.65 -28.88
C PRO A 175 33.68 17.87 -28.65
N LYS A 176 34.54 17.09 -29.32
CA LYS A 176 36.00 17.16 -29.18
C LYS A 176 36.56 18.57 -29.42
N ASN A 177 35.94 19.31 -30.34
CA ASN A 177 36.37 20.69 -30.65
C ASN A 177 36.27 21.66 -29.46
N TRP A 178 35.30 21.41 -28.56
CA TRP A 178 35.08 22.26 -27.38
C TRP A 178 36.06 21.95 -26.25
N ILE A 179 36.49 20.70 -26.15
CA ILE A 179 37.35 20.22 -25.05
C ILE A 179 38.82 20.12 -25.42
N ALA A 180 39.18 20.35 -26.71
CA ALA A 180 40.56 20.25 -27.19
C ALA A 180 41.56 21.09 -26.39
N LYS A 181 41.12 22.25 -25.88
CA LYS A 181 41.97 23.15 -25.07
C LYS A 181 42.16 22.68 -23.63
N LEU A 182 41.34 21.73 -23.17
CA LEU A 182 41.37 21.17 -21.79
C LEU A 182 42.31 19.97 -21.67
N GLY A 183 42.88 19.49 -22.81
CA GLY A 183 43.77 18.33 -22.83
C GLY A 183 43.12 17.01 -22.46
N CYS A 184 41.81 16.93 -22.46
CA CYS A 184 41.08 15.71 -22.18
C CYS A 184 40.50 15.03 -23.44
N GLU A 185 40.44 13.71 -23.44
CA GLU A 185 39.93 12.89 -24.54
C GLU A 185 38.41 12.98 -24.65
N SER A 186 37.73 13.00 -23.51
CA SER A 186 36.27 13.16 -23.44
C SER A 186 35.83 13.87 -22.16
N LEU A 187 34.73 14.61 -22.24
CA LEU A 187 34.08 15.25 -21.11
C LEU A 187 32.57 15.04 -21.24
N ARG A 188 32.01 14.35 -20.24
CA ARG A 188 30.55 14.10 -20.14
C ARG A 188 30.01 14.75 -18.89
N VAL A 189 28.94 15.52 -19.05
CA VAL A 189 28.15 16.07 -17.94
C VAL A 189 26.85 15.25 -17.88
N TYR A 190 26.43 14.86 -16.69
CA TYR A 190 25.21 14.08 -16.54
C TYR A 190 24.40 14.48 -15.32
N PHE A 191 23.13 14.16 -15.39
CA PHE A 191 22.14 14.33 -14.35
C PHE A 191 21.38 13.02 -14.17
N VAL A 192 21.17 12.61 -12.93
CA VAL A 192 20.43 11.38 -12.56
C VAL A 192 19.41 11.71 -11.48
N ALA A 193 18.21 11.20 -11.66
CA ALA A 193 17.17 11.25 -10.64
C ALA A 193 16.66 9.83 -10.36
N ASP A 194 16.68 9.42 -9.09
CA ASP A 194 16.17 8.14 -8.62
C ASP A 194 14.90 8.32 -7.81
N ASN A 195 14.01 7.31 -7.84
CA ASN A 195 12.71 7.31 -7.17
C ASN A 195 11.89 8.57 -7.52
N VAL A 196 11.80 8.88 -8.81
CA VAL A 196 11.28 10.15 -9.33
C VAL A 196 9.79 10.31 -9.02
N ALA A 197 9.01 9.26 -9.24
CA ALA A 197 7.58 9.27 -9.01
C ALA A 197 7.06 7.87 -8.67
N LEU A 198 6.01 7.83 -7.86
CA LEU A 198 5.27 6.63 -7.52
C LEU A 198 3.77 6.93 -7.69
N LEU A 199 3.09 6.12 -8.50
CA LEU A 199 1.64 6.07 -8.59
C LEU A 199 1.19 4.80 -7.85
N SER A 200 0.40 4.96 -6.79
CA SER A 200 -0.15 3.87 -5.98
C SER A 200 -1.58 4.20 -5.56
N ALA A 201 -2.30 3.20 -5.06
CA ALA A 201 -3.72 3.33 -4.73
C ALA A 201 -3.99 4.33 -3.60
N ARG A 202 -3.07 4.45 -2.63
CA ARG A 202 -3.20 5.38 -1.49
C ARG A 202 -2.00 6.31 -1.41
N LYS A 203 -2.26 7.61 -1.31
CA LYS A 203 -1.22 8.60 -1.08
C LYS A 203 -0.60 8.41 0.31
N GLY A 204 0.74 8.39 0.38
CA GLY A 204 1.48 8.13 1.63
C GLY A 204 1.76 6.65 1.93
N TYR A 205 1.16 5.73 1.18
CA TYR A 205 1.45 4.30 1.25
C TYR A 205 2.40 3.91 0.11
N ASP A 206 3.57 3.37 0.45
CA ASP A 206 4.53 2.84 -0.53
C ASP A 206 4.50 1.31 -0.53
N PRO A 207 3.83 0.68 -1.50
CA PRO A 207 3.70 -0.77 -1.55
C PRO A 207 5.02 -1.52 -1.79
N ARG A 208 6.07 -0.83 -2.22
CA ARG A 208 7.39 -1.43 -2.50
C ARG A 208 8.16 -1.80 -1.22
N THR A 209 7.74 -1.30 -0.07
CA THR A 209 8.42 -1.52 1.22
C THR A 209 7.90 -2.74 1.98
N ASN A 210 6.81 -3.37 1.53
CA ASN A 210 6.06 -4.38 2.28
C ASN A 210 5.63 -5.56 1.39
N TRP A 211 6.57 -6.35 0.96
CA TRP A 211 6.31 -7.52 0.13
C TRP A 211 5.45 -8.60 0.83
N ASN A 212 5.45 -8.62 2.16
CA ASN A 212 4.69 -9.58 2.98
C ASN A 212 3.23 -9.15 3.23
N GLY A 213 2.80 -8.02 2.67
CA GLY A 213 1.42 -7.55 2.78
C GLY A 213 1.07 -6.77 4.04
N GLU A 214 2.03 -6.54 4.94
CA GLU A 214 1.81 -5.77 6.17
C GLU A 214 2.70 -4.53 6.20
N SER A 215 2.10 -3.33 6.30
CA SER A 215 2.81 -2.06 6.41
C SER A 215 2.74 -1.50 7.82
N ASN A 216 3.89 -1.25 8.43
CA ASN A 216 3.97 -0.67 9.77
C ASN A 216 5.13 0.33 9.87
N TYR A 217 4.82 1.63 9.75
CA TYR A 217 5.76 2.74 9.89
C TYR A 217 7.04 2.65 9.02
N ASN A 218 6.93 2.04 7.85
CA ASN A 218 8.05 1.92 6.94
C ASN A 218 8.29 3.23 6.19
N TYR A 219 9.56 3.60 6.05
CA TYR A 219 9.94 4.76 5.23
C TYR A 219 9.88 4.42 3.75
N SER A 220 9.25 5.29 2.97
CA SER A 220 9.31 5.22 1.52
C SER A 220 10.72 5.51 1.01
N ALA A 221 11.08 4.96 -0.15
CA ALA A 221 12.33 5.26 -0.81
C ALA A 221 12.43 6.77 -1.10
N LEU A 222 13.56 7.36 -0.72
CA LEU A 222 13.80 8.78 -0.92
C LEU A 222 14.08 9.08 -2.40
N ARG A 223 13.53 10.19 -2.89
CA ARG A 223 13.96 10.76 -4.17
C ARG A 223 15.37 11.30 -4.02
N SER A 224 16.28 10.88 -4.88
CA SER A 224 17.60 11.47 -4.98
C SER A 224 17.80 12.14 -6.34
N ILE A 225 18.50 13.26 -6.34
CA ILE A 225 18.85 14.01 -7.54
C ILE A 225 20.34 14.28 -7.45
N SER A 226 21.07 13.82 -8.45
CA SER A 226 22.52 13.98 -8.51
C SER A 226 22.97 14.46 -9.88
N GLY A 227 24.08 15.17 -9.91
CA GLY A 227 24.76 15.56 -11.13
C GLY A 227 26.24 15.30 -11.03
N GLY A 228 26.88 15.04 -12.15
CA GLY A 228 28.31 14.75 -12.18
C GLY A 228 28.97 15.09 -13.51
N ILE A 229 30.27 15.08 -13.45
CA ILE A 229 31.16 15.30 -14.62
C ILE A 229 32.13 14.13 -14.67
N THR A 230 32.22 13.49 -15.83
CA THR A 230 33.24 12.47 -16.12
C THR A 230 34.22 13.01 -17.14
N MET A 231 35.49 13.00 -16.78
CA MET A 231 36.59 13.38 -17.68
C MET A 231 37.48 12.17 -17.95
N LYS A 232 37.93 12.05 -19.19
CA LYS A 232 38.94 11.07 -19.62
C LYS A 232 40.09 11.81 -20.27
N PHE A 233 41.31 11.55 -19.80
CA PHE A 233 42.54 12.11 -20.30
C PHE A 233 43.30 11.10 -21.16
#